data_de3a24aa5494e69692f8845553acea8d
#
_entry.id   de3a24aa5494e69692f8845553acea8d
#
_cell.length_a   1.000
_cell.length_b   1.000
_cell.length_c   1.000
_cell.angle_alpha   90.00
_cell.angle_beta   90.00
_cell.angle_gamma   90.00
#
_symmetry.space_group_name_H-M   'P 1'
#
loop_
_entity.id
_entity.type
_entity.pdbx_description
1 polymer ?
#
loop_
_entity_poly.entity_id
_entity_poly.type
_entity_poly.pdbx_seq_one_letter_code
_entity_poly.pdbx_strand_id
1 'polypeptide(L)'
;MKMVLSQRQREELNKAIADYLSTNGYQDALEAFKKEADMPGEVERKYGGLLEKKWTSVIRLQKKVMELESKLSEAEKEFIEGAPTRGKRLSSEWIPRPPEKHCLTGHRSPINRVIFHPVFSLIVSASEDATIKVWDFESGDFERTLKGHTDSVQDVAFDPSGKLLVSCSADMSIKLWDFHQSFACVKTMHGHDHNVNSVSFVPQGDFVVSASRDKTIKIWEVATGYCIKTLTGHREWVRMARVSPCGELIASCSNDQTVRIWHMATKDTKFELRDHDHVVECIAWAPDSARASINAAAGADNKGAHEGPFLASGSRDKTIRVWDVGAGVCLFTLQGHDNWVRGIVFHPGGKYIVSVSDDKTLRVWDTRNKRAMKTLEAHVHFCTSVDFHKSHPYVVTGSVDQTVKIWECR
;
A
#
# COMPACT_ATOMS: atom_id res chain seq x y z
N MET A 1 -9.21 -22.22 -23.65
CA MET A 1 -8.48 -21.27 -24.51
C MET A 1 -7.57 -22.06 -25.45
N LYS A 2 -7.82 -22.10 -26.75
CA LYS A 2 -6.92 -22.79 -27.70
C LYS A 2 -5.68 -21.93 -27.87
N MET A 3 -4.54 -22.40 -27.36
CA MET A 3 -3.25 -21.78 -27.68
C MET A 3 -2.97 -21.92 -29.17
N VAL A 4 -3.04 -20.81 -29.88
CA VAL A 4 -2.73 -20.76 -31.30
C VAL A 4 -1.24 -20.46 -31.44
N LEU A 5 -0.47 -21.46 -31.92
CA LEU A 5 0.95 -21.30 -32.22
C LEU A 5 1.14 -20.22 -33.29
N SER A 6 2.14 -19.35 -33.12
CA SER A 6 2.56 -18.39 -34.13
C SER A 6 3.08 -19.14 -35.37
N GLN A 7 3.06 -18.50 -36.54
CA GLN A 7 3.53 -19.12 -37.79
C GLN A 7 4.97 -19.64 -37.65
N ARG A 8 5.85 -18.86 -37.08
CA ARG A 8 7.25 -19.25 -36.80
C ARG A 8 7.36 -20.48 -35.88
N GLN A 9 6.51 -20.55 -34.84
CA GLN A 9 6.49 -21.72 -33.95
C GLN A 9 5.97 -22.98 -34.64
N ARG A 10 5.01 -22.85 -35.56
CA ARG A 10 4.54 -23.98 -36.39
C ARG A 10 5.64 -24.49 -37.33
N GLU A 11 6.36 -23.59 -37.98
CA GLU A 11 7.47 -23.95 -38.87
C GLU A 11 8.60 -24.66 -38.10
N GLU A 12 8.99 -24.17 -36.92
CA GLU A 12 9.99 -24.82 -36.06
C GLU A 12 9.52 -26.21 -35.58
N LEU A 13 8.23 -26.35 -35.25
CA LEU A 13 7.65 -27.60 -34.83
C LEU A 13 7.63 -28.60 -36.01
N ASN A 14 7.21 -28.20 -37.20
CA ASN A 14 7.19 -29.04 -38.37
C ASN A 14 8.60 -29.53 -38.73
N LYS A 15 9.61 -28.69 -38.68
CA LYS A 15 11.00 -29.08 -38.90
C LYS A 15 11.49 -30.09 -37.85
N ALA A 16 11.12 -29.91 -36.57
CA ALA A 16 11.48 -30.84 -35.51
C ALA A 16 10.77 -32.21 -35.64
N ILE A 17 9.53 -32.24 -36.11
CA ILE A 17 8.78 -33.48 -36.42
C ILE A 17 9.42 -34.21 -37.60
N ALA A 18 9.73 -33.50 -38.67
CA ALA A 18 10.39 -34.09 -39.83
C ALA A 18 11.77 -34.70 -39.49
N ASP A 19 12.54 -34.03 -38.66
CA ASP A 19 13.82 -34.56 -38.13
C ASP A 19 13.59 -35.84 -37.32
N TYR A 20 12.63 -35.84 -36.39
CA TYR A 20 12.28 -37.00 -35.59
C TYR A 20 11.86 -38.21 -36.44
N LEU A 21 11.00 -38.00 -37.45
CA LEU A 21 10.57 -39.06 -38.37
C LEU A 21 11.74 -39.60 -39.17
N SER A 22 12.63 -38.75 -39.66
CA SER A 22 13.85 -39.13 -40.40
C SER A 22 14.80 -39.93 -39.53
N THR A 23 15.08 -39.50 -38.29
CA THR A 23 16.04 -40.11 -37.39
C THR A 23 15.60 -41.51 -36.91
N ASN A 24 14.28 -41.68 -36.73
CA ASN A 24 13.69 -42.95 -36.28
C ASN A 24 13.30 -43.91 -37.40
N GLY A 25 13.60 -43.58 -38.68
CA GLY A 25 13.43 -44.46 -39.81
C GLY A 25 11.98 -44.55 -40.37
N TYR A 26 11.10 -43.62 -39.98
CA TYR A 26 9.69 -43.60 -40.47
C TYR A 26 9.59 -42.88 -41.83
N GLN A 27 10.16 -43.49 -42.89
CA GLN A 27 10.31 -42.86 -44.21
C GLN A 27 8.98 -42.52 -44.87
N ASP A 28 8.03 -43.46 -44.88
CA ASP A 28 6.71 -43.24 -45.48
C ASP A 28 5.93 -42.11 -44.80
N ALA A 29 6.00 -42.05 -43.48
CA ALA A 29 5.39 -40.99 -42.71
C ALA A 29 6.08 -39.63 -42.95
N LEU A 30 7.40 -39.62 -43.10
CA LEU A 30 8.18 -38.42 -43.40
C LEU A 30 7.79 -37.84 -44.78
N GLU A 31 7.67 -38.67 -45.82
CA GLU A 31 7.26 -38.23 -47.15
C GLU A 31 5.84 -37.65 -47.18
N ALA A 32 4.89 -38.36 -46.54
CA ALA A 32 3.52 -37.87 -46.38
C ALA A 32 3.48 -36.52 -45.63
N PHE A 33 4.20 -36.42 -44.51
CA PHE A 33 4.25 -35.20 -43.69
C PHE A 33 4.88 -34.02 -44.45
N LYS A 34 5.99 -34.23 -45.16
CA LYS A 34 6.64 -33.20 -45.97
C LYS A 34 5.72 -32.65 -47.07
N LYS A 35 4.93 -33.53 -47.69
CA LYS A 35 3.95 -33.16 -48.71
C LYS A 35 2.78 -32.35 -48.17
N GLU A 36 2.25 -32.73 -47.01
CA GLU A 36 1.14 -32.01 -46.37
C GLU A 36 1.58 -30.69 -45.72
N ALA A 37 2.80 -30.63 -45.16
CA ALA A 37 3.34 -29.46 -44.50
C ALA A 37 4.02 -28.47 -45.48
N ASP A 38 3.99 -28.75 -46.80
CA ASP A 38 4.59 -27.94 -47.87
C ASP A 38 6.07 -27.59 -47.58
N MET A 39 6.87 -28.60 -47.21
CA MET A 39 8.27 -28.45 -46.83
C MET A 39 9.20 -29.06 -47.89
N PRO A 40 9.58 -28.31 -48.96
CA PRO A 40 10.52 -28.79 -49.94
C PRO A 40 11.96 -28.69 -49.38
N GLY A 41 12.69 -29.81 -49.33
CA GLY A 41 14.11 -29.84 -48.99
C GLY A 41 14.50 -30.82 -47.88
N GLU A 42 15.81 -30.96 -47.64
CA GLU A 42 16.37 -31.73 -46.55
C GLU A 42 16.27 -30.98 -45.22
N VAL A 43 16.11 -31.73 -44.13
CA VAL A 43 16.03 -31.16 -42.79
C VAL A 43 17.42 -30.68 -42.33
N GLU A 44 17.53 -29.42 -42.00
CA GLU A 44 18.80 -28.85 -41.55
C GLU A 44 19.28 -29.51 -40.23
N ARG A 45 20.58 -29.85 -40.14
CA ARG A 45 21.21 -30.42 -38.93
C ARG A 45 20.98 -29.63 -37.62
N LYS A 46 20.63 -28.35 -37.74
CA LYS A 46 20.30 -27.47 -36.62
C LYS A 46 19.13 -27.97 -35.78
N TYR A 47 18.22 -28.74 -36.33
CA TYR A 47 17.00 -29.26 -35.69
C TYR A 47 17.19 -30.68 -35.15
N GLY A 48 18.38 -31.27 -35.28
CA GLY A 48 18.69 -32.62 -34.87
C GLY A 48 18.39 -32.92 -33.38
N GLY A 49 17.45 -33.83 -33.14
CA GLY A 49 16.97 -34.24 -31.82
C GLY A 49 16.26 -33.14 -31.03
N LEU A 50 15.77 -32.09 -31.68
CA LEU A 50 15.12 -30.97 -31.02
C LEU A 50 13.82 -31.39 -30.31
N LEU A 51 13.03 -32.26 -30.94
CA LEU A 51 11.78 -32.77 -30.35
C LEU A 51 12.01 -33.57 -29.08
N GLU A 52 13.00 -34.47 -29.11
CA GLU A 52 13.39 -35.27 -27.94
C GLU A 52 13.94 -34.43 -26.81
N LYS A 53 14.80 -33.45 -27.13
CA LYS A 53 15.33 -32.48 -26.15
C LYS A 53 14.25 -31.64 -25.52
N LYS A 54 13.26 -31.18 -26.32
CA LYS A 54 12.11 -30.45 -25.77
C LYS A 54 11.21 -31.33 -24.91
N TRP A 55 10.98 -32.61 -25.35
CA TRP A 55 10.18 -33.55 -24.58
C TRP A 55 10.82 -33.89 -23.22
N THR A 56 12.12 -34.19 -23.20
CA THR A 56 12.86 -34.45 -21.95
C THR A 56 12.89 -33.19 -21.06
N SER A 57 12.96 -31.99 -21.65
CA SER A 57 12.91 -30.74 -20.91
C SER A 57 11.52 -30.51 -20.27
N VAL A 58 10.43 -30.85 -20.98
CA VAL A 58 9.07 -30.80 -20.41
C VAL A 58 8.91 -31.75 -19.24
N ILE A 59 9.37 -32.99 -19.38
CA ILE A 59 9.33 -33.99 -18.29
C ILE A 59 10.14 -33.51 -17.08
N ARG A 60 11.33 -32.91 -17.31
CA ARG A 60 12.16 -32.36 -16.25
C ARG A 60 11.48 -31.19 -15.54
N LEU A 61 10.81 -30.29 -16.30
CA LEU A 61 10.05 -29.18 -15.75
C LEU A 61 8.84 -29.68 -14.96
N GLN A 62 8.10 -30.65 -15.46
CA GLN A 62 6.99 -31.27 -14.74
C GLN A 62 7.42 -31.88 -13.42
N LYS A 63 8.53 -32.63 -13.40
CA LYS A 63 9.10 -33.16 -12.15
C LYS A 63 9.47 -32.05 -11.18
N LYS A 64 10.02 -30.95 -11.70
CA LYS A 64 10.41 -29.81 -10.86
C LYS A 64 9.21 -29.06 -10.32
N VAL A 65 8.13 -28.94 -11.08
CA VAL A 65 6.85 -28.39 -10.61
C VAL A 65 6.27 -29.24 -9.49
N MET A 66 6.20 -30.57 -9.67
CA MET A 66 5.72 -31.51 -8.64
C MET A 66 6.58 -31.45 -7.37
N GLU A 67 7.90 -31.34 -7.53
CA GLU A 67 8.82 -31.18 -6.37
C GLU A 67 8.57 -29.87 -5.63
N LEU A 68 8.36 -28.78 -6.36
CA LEU A 68 8.05 -27.48 -5.77
C LEU A 68 6.67 -27.46 -5.11
N GLU A 69 5.67 -28.08 -5.73
CA GLU A 69 4.33 -28.24 -5.15
C GLU A 69 4.36 -29.09 -3.87
N SER A 70 5.16 -30.15 -3.84
CA SER A 70 5.36 -30.96 -2.63
C SER A 70 6.04 -30.14 -1.52
N LYS A 71 7.10 -29.38 -1.85
CA LYS A 71 7.77 -28.49 -0.89
C LYS A 71 6.86 -27.37 -0.39
N LEU A 72 6.03 -26.83 -1.27
CA LEU A 72 5.01 -25.84 -0.88
C LEU A 72 4.01 -26.44 0.10
N SER A 73 3.50 -27.65 -0.21
CA SER A 73 2.56 -28.36 0.66
C SER A 73 3.17 -28.74 2.01
N GLU A 74 4.46 -29.14 2.04
CA GLU A 74 5.20 -29.38 3.28
C GLU A 74 5.39 -28.10 4.08
N ALA A 75 5.80 -27.00 3.43
CA ALA A 75 5.94 -25.71 4.07
C ALA A 75 4.59 -25.16 4.58
N GLU A 76 3.50 -25.36 3.85
CA GLU A 76 2.15 -25.03 4.30
C GLU A 76 1.74 -25.87 5.53
N LYS A 77 2.06 -27.18 5.54
CA LYS A 77 1.82 -28.04 6.71
C LYS A 77 2.65 -27.62 7.91
N GLU A 78 3.94 -27.34 7.72
CA GLU A 78 4.81 -26.81 8.78
C GLU A 78 4.30 -25.43 9.29
N PHE A 79 3.76 -24.61 8.40
CA PHE A 79 3.14 -23.34 8.77
C PHE A 79 1.84 -23.53 9.55
N ILE A 80 1.03 -24.53 9.22
CA ILE A 80 -0.25 -24.87 9.89
C ILE A 80 0.01 -25.60 11.21
N GLU A 81 0.96 -26.55 11.27
CA GLU A 81 1.27 -27.36 12.46
C GLU A 81 2.21 -26.66 13.46
N GLY A 82 2.84 -25.55 13.06
CA GLY A 82 3.58 -24.65 13.92
C GLY A 82 4.94 -25.16 14.36
N ALA A 83 6.00 -24.57 13.83
CA ALA A 83 7.33 -24.66 14.45
C ALA A 83 7.27 -24.20 15.92
N PRO A 84 7.82 -24.97 16.88
CA PRO A 84 7.59 -24.78 18.32
C PRO A 84 8.14 -23.48 18.93
N THR A 85 8.75 -22.58 18.16
CA THR A 85 9.47 -21.40 18.66
C THR A 85 9.06 -20.04 18.08
N ARG A 86 8.28 -20.00 17.00
CA ARG A 86 7.61 -18.76 16.56
C ARG A 86 6.13 -18.84 16.95
N GLY A 87 5.88 -18.88 18.26
CA GLY A 87 4.55 -18.96 18.82
C GLY A 87 3.62 -17.97 18.13
N LYS A 88 2.41 -18.41 17.81
CA LYS A 88 1.26 -17.62 17.39
C LYS A 88 1.07 -16.47 18.37
N ARG A 89 1.90 -15.42 18.27
CA ARG A 89 1.56 -14.18 18.97
C ARG A 89 0.31 -13.67 18.31
N LEU A 90 -0.69 -13.40 19.13
CA LEU A 90 -1.92 -12.77 18.69
C LEU A 90 -1.52 -11.50 17.93
N SER A 91 -2.15 -11.25 16.80
CA SER A 91 -1.90 -10.02 16.02
C SER A 91 -1.97 -8.74 16.87
N SER A 92 -2.65 -8.79 18.02
CA SER A 92 -2.72 -7.72 19.00
C SER A 92 -1.40 -7.39 19.72
N GLU A 93 -0.35 -8.18 19.53
CA GLU A 93 0.94 -8.02 20.23
C GLU A 93 2.12 -7.67 19.29
N TRP A 94 1.85 -7.40 18.04
CA TRP A 94 2.87 -7.04 17.06
C TRP A 94 3.48 -5.67 17.36
N ILE A 95 4.74 -5.65 17.77
CA ILE A 95 5.47 -4.42 18.09
C ILE A 95 6.76 -4.38 17.30
N PRO A 96 7.02 -3.31 16.52
CA PRO A 96 8.23 -3.18 15.72
C PRO A 96 9.49 -3.22 16.59
N ARG A 97 10.53 -3.94 16.12
CA ARG A 97 11.80 -4.13 16.84
C ARG A 97 12.99 -3.81 15.95
N PRO A 98 14.04 -3.21 16.53
CA PRO A 98 15.32 -3.08 15.86
C PRO A 98 16.03 -4.46 15.81
N PRO A 99 16.96 -4.66 14.85
CA PRO A 99 17.24 -3.78 13.72
C PRO A 99 16.12 -3.79 12.67
N GLU A 100 16.17 -2.84 11.75
CA GLU A 100 15.32 -2.87 10.54
C GLU A 100 15.57 -4.14 9.74
N LYS A 101 14.52 -4.71 9.14
CA LYS A 101 14.63 -5.87 8.26
C LYS A 101 15.31 -5.48 6.94
N HIS A 102 14.89 -4.38 6.36
CA HIS A 102 15.45 -3.82 5.13
C HIS A 102 15.51 -2.29 5.21
N CYS A 103 16.56 -1.74 4.59
CA CYS A 103 16.70 -0.30 4.33
C CYS A 103 16.75 -0.10 2.81
N LEU A 104 15.69 0.45 2.23
CA LEU A 104 15.52 0.61 0.80
C LEU A 104 16.01 1.99 0.39
N THR A 105 16.95 2.03 -0.54
CA THR A 105 17.57 3.24 -1.06
C THR A 105 17.33 3.36 -2.56
N GLY A 106 17.18 4.58 -3.07
CA GLY A 106 17.02 4.79 -4.51
C GLY A 106 16.20 6.01 -4.89
N HIS A 107 15.46 6.62 -3.95
CA HIS A 107 14.92 7.97 -4.14
C HIS A 107 16.05 9.01 -4.10
N ARG A 108 15.83 10.13 -4.81
CA ARG A 108 16.80 11.22 -4.92
C ARG A 108 16.44 12.44 -4.08
N SER A 109 15.29 12.40 -3.44
CA SER A 109 14.73 13.48 -2.61
C SER A 109 13.93 12.87 -1.46
N PRO A 110 13.53 13.66 -0.45
CA PRO A 110 12.73 13.22 0.67
C PRO A 110 11.53 12.35 0.28
N ILE A 111 11.22 11.39 1.12
CA ILE A 111 10.03 10.55 0.98
C ILE A 111 8.90 11.22 1.75
N ASN A 112 7.77 11.44 1.08
CA ASN A 112 6.59 12.05 1.68
C ASN A 112 5.59 11.02 2.21
N ARG A 113 5.44 9.89 1.48
CA ARG A 113 4.49 8.86 1.84
C ARG A 113 5.02 7.47 1.50
N VAL A 114 4.70 6.50 2.36
CA VAL A 114 4.92 5.08 2.14
C VAL A 114 3.71 4.29 2.60
N ILE A 115 3.29 3.30 1.81
CA ILE A 115 2.13 2.44 2.11
C ILE A 115 2.39 1.00 1.68
N PHE A 116 1.76 0.05 2.38
CA PHE A 116 1.69 -1.34 1.95
C PHE A 116 0.63 -1.54 0.88
N HIS A 117 0.90 -2.47 -0.03
CA HIS A 117 -0.12 -3.00 -0.93
C HIS A 117 -1.10 -3.88 -0.15
N PRO A 118 -2.43 -3.81 -0.40
CA PRO A 118 -3.40 -4.55 0.40
C PRO A 118 -3.35 -6.07 0.24
N VAL A 119 -2.78 -6.59 -0.87
CA VAL A 119 -2.81 -8.03 -1.22
C VAL A 119 -1.43 -8.62 -1.47
N PHE A 120 -0.56 -7.90 -2.21
CA PHE A 120 0.78 -8.41 -2.58
C PHE A 120 1.85 -7.99 -1.58
N SER A 121 3.00 -8.68 -1.60
CA SER A 121 4.18 -8.36 -0.80
C SER A 121 4.90 -7.07 -1.25
N LEU A 122 4.15 -6.08 -1.68
CA LEU A 122 4.67 -4.84 -2.21
C LEU A 122 4.43 -3.65 -1.29
N ILE A 123 5.34 -2.70 -1.35
CA ILE A 123 5.17 -1.34 -0.79
C ILE A 123 5.40 -0.31 -1.88
N VAL A 124 4.79 0.84 -1.67
CA VAL A 124 4.90 1.98 -2.58
C VAL A 124 5.36 3.19 -1.79
N SER A 125 6.37 3.88 -2.32
CA SER A 125 6.89 5.13 -1.76
C SER A 125 6.74 6.29 -2.73
N ALA A 126 6.25 7.43 -2.23
CA ALA A 126 6.11 8.68 -2.96
C ALA A 126 7.15 9.68 -2.46
N SER A 127 7.78 10.42 -3.38
CA SER A 127 8.89 11.30 -3.06
C SER A 127 8.79 12.67 -3.72
N GLU A 128 9.54 13.61 -3.16
CA GLU A 128 9.75 14.93 -3.74
C GLU A 128 10.52 14.89 -5.06
N ASP A 129 11.13 13.76 -5.44
CA ASP A 129 11.77 13.57 -6.75
C ASP A 129 10.77 13.39 -7.92
N ALA A 130 9.48 13.67 -7.68
CA ALA A 130 8.37 13.52 -8.62
C ALA A 130 8.12 12.07 -9.06
N THR A 131 8.67 11.08 -8.36
CA THR A 131 8.49 9.66 -8.68
C THR A 131 7.81 8.87 -7.57
N ILE A 132 7.19 7.78 -7.99
CA ILE A 132 6.67 6.76 -7.10
C ILE A 132 7.48 5.49 -7.36
N LYS A 133 7.99 4.85 -6.32
CA LYS A 133 8.74 3.60 -6.44
C LYS A 133 8.00 2.45 -5.78
N VAL A 134 8.14 1.29 -6.41
CA VAL A 134 7.55 0.02 -5.95
C VAL A 134 8.68 -0.90 -5.53
N TRP A 135 8.50 -1.57 -4.40
CA TRP A 135 9.48 -2.44 -3.76
C TRP A 135 8.79 -3.69 -3.22
N ASP A 136 9.49 -4.81 -3.21
CA ASP A 136 9.07 -5.98 -2.46
C ASP A 136 9.55 -5.85 -1.00
N PHE A 137 8.64 -5.97 -0.02
CA PHE A 137 9.01 -5.82 1.39
C PHE A 137 9.56 -7.11 2.01
N GLU A 138 9.39 -8.25 1.38
CA GLU A 138 9.94 -9.52 1.87
C GLU A 138 11.40 -9.68 1.50
N SER A 139 11.74 -9.46 0.22
CA SER A 139 13.10 -9.53 -0.29
C SER A 139 13.90 -8.24 -0.10
N GLY A 140 13.24 -7.09 -0.07
CA GLY A 140 13.86 -5.76 -0.07
C GLY A 140 14.26 -5.28 -1.46
N ASP A 141 13.80 -5.94 -2.53
CA ASP A 141 14.19 -5.62 -3.89
C ASP A 141 13.39 -4.45 -4.47
N PHE A 142 14.06 -3.70 -5.33
CA PHE A 142 13.42 -2.66 -6.13
C PHE A 142 12.72 -3.29 -7.34
N GLU A 143 11.43 -3.02 -7.51
CA GLU A 143 10.65 -3.51 -8.64
C GLU A 143 10.59 -2.53 -9.80
N ARG A 144 10.12 -1.31 -9.55
CA ARG A 144 9.96 -0.31 -10.61
C ARG A 144 9.75 1.11 -10.11
N THR A 145 9.81 2.04 -11.07
CA THR A 145 9.49 3.45 -10.86
C THR A 145 8.30 3.86 -11.74
N LEU A 146 7.27 4.46 -11.14
CA LEU A 146 6.17 5.11 -11.87
C LEU A 146 6.55 6.59 -12.06
N LYS A 147 6.56 7.03 -13.32
CA LYS A 147 6.90 8.40 -13.71
C LYS A 147 5.70 9.02 -14.42
N GLY A 148 5.43 10.29 -14.15
CA GLY A 148 4.36 11.02 -14.81
C GLY A 148 3.96 12.31 -14.10
N HIS A 149 4.20 12.44 -12.78
CA HIS A 149 4.12 13.72 -12.09
C HIS A 149 5.31 14.60 -12.48
N THR A 150 5.08 15.90 -12.51
CA THR A 150 6.10 16.91 -12.89
C THR A 150 6.68 17.63 -11.68
N ASP A 151 6.11 17.40 -10.50
CA ASP A 151 6.55 17.96 -9.22
C ASP A 151 6.37 16.93 -8.09
N SER A 152 6.81 17.27 -6.89
CA SER A 152 6.79 16.44 -5.69
C SER A 152 5.49 15.65 -5.50
N VAL A 153 5.59 14.32 -5.40
CA VAL A 153 4.44 13.46 -5.06
C VAL A 153 4.21 13.51 -3.56
N GLN A 154 3.03 13.96 -3.14
CA GLN A 154 2.72 14.21 -1.73
C GLN A 154 2.12 13.00 -1.03
N ASP A 155 1.17 12.30 -1.67
CA ASP A 155 0.46 11.17 -1.06
C ASP A 155 0.09 10.14 -2.13
N VAL A 156 -0.09 8.90 -1.69
CA VAL A 156 -0.53 7.76 -2.49
C VAL A 156 -1.50 6.91 -1.70
N ALA A 157 -2.45 6.28 -2.39
CA ALA A 157 -3.39 5.34 -1.77
C ALA A 157 -3.79 4.24 -2.76
N PHE A 158 -3.97 3.03 -2.24
CA PHE A 158 -4.53 1.91 -3.02
C PHE A 158 -6.05 1.90 -2.91
N ASP A 159 -6.70 1.41 -3.96
CA ASP A 159 -8.07 0.94 -3.87
C ASP A 159 -8.15 -0.32 -3.00
N PRO A 160 -9.32 -0.69 -2.48
CA PRO A 160 -9.46 -1.86 -1.60
C PRO A 160 -9.01 -3.19 -2.23
N SER A 161 -9.08 -3.31 -3.55
CA SER A 161 -8.65 -4.51 -4.28
C SER A 161 -7.16 -4.54 -4.62
N GLY A 162 -6.45 -3.43 -4.48
CA GLY A 162 -5.05 -3.26 -4.87
C GLY A 162 -4.81 -3.16 -6.38
N LYS A 163 -5.87 -3.07 -7.20
CA LYS A 163 -5.73 -2.98 -8.66
C LYS A 163 -5.40 -1.58 -9.15
N LEU A 164 -5.81 -0.57 -8.40
CA LEU A 164 -5.60 0.83 -8.73
C LEU A 164 -4.78 1.50 -7.63
N LEU A 165 -3.86 2.35 -8.05
CA LEU A 165 -3.16 3.28 -7.17
C LEU A 165 -3.57 4.69 -7.57
N VAL A 166 -3.85 5.55 -6.60
CA VAL A 166 -4.03 6.98 -6.82
C VAL A 166 -2.87 7.71 -6.17
N SER A 167 -2.38 8.75 -6.83
CA SER A 167 -1.34 9.64 -6.33
C SER A 167 -1.73 11.11 -6.50
N CYS A 168 -1.22 11.95 -5.63
CA CYS A 168 -1.38 13.40 -5.74
C CYS A 168 -0.04 14.12 -5.61
N SER A 169 0.05 15.29 -6.20
CA SER A 169 1.31 16.00 -6.32
C SER A 169 1.17 17.52 -6.13
N ALA A 170 2.33 18.14 -5.92
CA ALA A 170 2.50 19.58 -5.95
C ALA A 170 2.25 20.19 -7.35
N ASP A 171 2.23 19.36 -8.40
CA ASP A 171 1.84 19.75 -9.77
C ASP A 171 0.32 20.01 -9.91
N MET A 172 -0.42 20.02 -8.80
CA MET A 172 -1.86 20.24 -8.71
C MET A 172 -2.72 19.14 -9.35
N SER A 173 -2.12 18.05 -9.78
CA SER A 173 -2.81 16.92 -10.40
C SER A 173 -2.95 15.73 -9.47
N ILE A 174 -3.96 14.93 -9.76
CA ILE A 174 -4.17 13.61 -9.17
C ILE A 174 -4.09 12.61 -10.32
N LYS A 175 -3.32 11.54 -10.14
CA LYS A 175 -3.15 10.50 -11.17
C LYS A 175 -3.64 9.17 -10.67
N LEU A 176 -4.32 8.44 -11.55
CA LEU A 176 -4.78 7.09 -11.35
C LEU A 176 -3.90 6.13 -12.16
N TRP A 177 -3.36 5.12 -11.52
CA TRP A 177 -2.45 4.15 -12.11
C TRP A 177 -3.09 2.76 -12.08
N ASP A 178 -2.98 2.04 -13.20
CA ASP A 178 -3.29 0.61 -13.23
C ASP A 178 -2.15 -0.16 -12.55
N PHE A 179 -2.40 -0.72 -11.40
CA PHE A 179 -1.40 -1.47 -10.62
C PHE A 179 -1.46 -2.98 -10.89
N HIS A 180 -2.41 -3.45 -11.71
CA HIS A 180 -2.61 -4.87 -11.99
C HIS A 180 -1.90 -5.36 -13.24
N GLN A 181 -1.90 -4.60 -14.32
CA GLN A 181 -1.42 -5.05 -15.64
C GLN A 181 -0.28 -4.20 -16.19
N SER A 182 -0.51 -2.93 -16.36
CA SER A 182 0.38 -2.07 -17.15
C SER A 182 1.28 -1.19 -16.31
N PHE A 183 0.91 -0.90 -15.07
CA PHE A 183 1.53 0.11 -14.20
C PHE A 183 1.59 1.50 -14.87
N ALA A 184 0.72 1.73 -15.82
CA ALA A 184 0.61 2.99 -16.54
C ALA A 184 -0.37 3.93 -15.87
N CYS A 185 -0.17 5.25 -16.09
CA CYS A 185 -1.14 6.25 -15.71
C CYS A 185 -2.38 6.13 -16.61
N VAL A 186 -3.51 5.75 -16.03
CA VAL A 186 -4.78 5.58 -16.75
C VAL A 186 -5.50 6.90 -16.90
N LYS A 187 -5.47 7.73 -15.85
CA LYS A 187 -6.14 9.04 -15.82
C LYS A 187 -5.33 10.08 -15.07
N THR A 188 -5.50 11.32 -15.50
CA THR A 188 -5.03 12.49 -14.76
C THR A 188 -6.23 13.41 -14.51
N MET A 189 -6.45 13.75 -13.24
CA MET A 189 -7.55 14.57 -12.78
C MET A 189 -7.01 15.95 -12.39
N HIS A 190 -7.59 16.99 -12.95
CA HIS A 190 -7.25 18.39 -12.69
C HIS A 190 -8.45 19.14 -12.14
N GLY A 191 -8.21 20.15 -11.31
CA GLY A 191 -9.28 21.02 -10.78
C GLY A 191 -9.00 21.58 -9.40
N HIS A 192 -7.89 21.19 -8.73
CA HIS A 192 -7.35 21.94 -7.61
C HIS A 192 -6.54 23.14 -8.09
N ASP A 193 -6.61 24.23 -7.36
CA ASP A 193 -5.93 25.49 -7.69
C ASP A 193 -4.56 25.63 -7.00
N HIS A 194 -4.17 24.63 -6.21
CA HIS A 194 -2.88 24.58 -5.52
C HIS A 194 -2.46 23.13 -5.27
N ASN A 195 -1.25 22.93 -4.73
CA ASN A 195 -0.69 21.61 -4.39
C ASN A 195 -1.72 20.70 -3.72
N VAL A 196 -1.83 19.47 -4.20
CA VAL A 196 -2.67 18.43 -3.58
C VAL A 196 -1.81 17.68 -2.58
N ASN A 197 -2.18 17.77 -1.29
CA ASN A 197 -1.37 17.21 -0.20
C ASN A 197 -1.74 15.77 0.18
N SER A 198 -2.97 15.37 -0.09
CA SER A 198 -3.46 14.06 0.36
C SER A 198 -4.52 13.51 -0.57
N VAL A 199 -4.54 12.20 -0.68
CA VAL A 199 -5.50 11.45 -1.48
C VAL A 199 -5.88 10.14 -0.78
N SER A 200 -7.14 9.72 -0.88
CA SER A 200 -7.62 8.43 -0.37
C SER A 200 -8.80 7.90 -1.17
N PHE A 201 -8.89 6.58 -1.32
CA PHE A 201 -10.10 5.95 -1.85
C PHE A 201 -11.20 5.87 -0.80
N VAL A 202 -12.43 5.92 -1.27
CA VAL A 202 -13.59 5.47 -0.49
C VAL A 202 -13.55 3.95 -0.39
N PRO A 203 -14.01 3.32 0.71
CA PRO A 203 -13.96 1.87 0.88
C PRO A 203 -14.63 1.03 -0.22
N GLN A 204 -15.59 1.59 -0.95
CA GLN A 204 -16.23 0.96 -2.10
C GLN A 204 -15.38 1.00 -3.38
N GLY A 205 -14.39 1.90 -3.44
CA GLY A 205 -13.48 2.05 -4.58
C GLY A 205 -13.98 2.96 -5.71
N ASP A 206 -15.23 3.41 -5.67
CA ASP A 206 -15.86 4.18 -6.75
C ASP A 206 -15.47 5.67 -6.74
N PHE A 207 -15.03 6.18 -5.60
CA PHE A 207 -14.66 7.58 -5.41
C PHE A 207 -13.29 7.73 -4.76
N VAL A 208 -12.68 8.87 -5.06
CA VAL A 208 -11.43 9.34 -4.46
C VAL A 208 -11.68 10.68 -3.77
N VAL A 209 -11.11 10.87 -2.59
CA VAL A 209 -11.14 12.11 -1.83
C VAL A 209 -9.73 12.71 -1.85
N SER A 210 -9.62 14.00 -2.18
CA SER A 210 -8.36 14.74 -2.16
C SER A 210 -8.43 15.97 -1.27
N ALA A 211 -7.30 16.35 -0.69
CA ALA A 211 -7.15 17.55 0.11
C ALA A 211 -6.00 18.41 -0.41
N SER A 212 -6.19 19.73 -0.45
CA SER A 212 -5.26 20.65 -1.09
C SER A 212 -4.93 21.88 -0.25
N ARG A 213 -3.83 22.53 -0.64
CA ARG A 213 -3.45 23.87 -0.13
C ARG A 213 -4.40 24.97 -0.59
N ASP A 214 -5.28 24.70 -1.57
CA ASP A 214 -6.37 25.61 -1.95
C ASP A 214 -7.48 25.69 -0.89
N LYS A 215 -7.30 25.08 0.30
CA LYS A 215 -8.22 25.05 1.44
C LYS A 215 -9.47 24.21 1.20
N THR A 216 -9.52 23.44 0.12
CA THR A 216 -10.67 22.61 -0.27
C THR A 216 -10.36 21.12 -0.19
N ILE A 217 -11.44 20.35 -0.08
CA ILE A 217 -11.44 18.90 -0.25
C ILE A 217 -12.34 18.62 -1.45
N LYS A 218 -11.89 17.77 -2.36
CA LYS A 218 -12.68 17.40 -3.53
C LYS A 218 -12.96 15.90 -3.55
N ILE A 219 -14.13 15.55 -4.06
CA ILE A 219 -14.56 14.17 -4.27
C ILE A 219 -14.62 13.93 -5.77
N TRP A 220 -13.94 12.87 -6.22
CA TRP A 220 -13.77 12.52 -7.62
C TRP A 220 -14.37 11.16 -7.89
N GLU A 221 -15.05 11.02 -9.00
CA GLU A 221 -15.53 9.73 -9.49
C GLU A 221 -14.41 9.01 -10.25
N VAL A 222 -14.06 7.78 -9.84
CA VAL A 222 -12.97 7.01 -10.44
C VAL A 222 -13.26 6.66 -11.89
N ALA A 223 -14.50 6.30 -12.19
CA ALA A 223 -14.92 5.89 -13.53
C ALA A 223 -14.76 7.00 -14.57
N THR A 224 -15.12 8.23 -14.25
CA THR A 224 -15.08 9.37 -15.18
C THR A 224 -13.81 10.22 -15.01
N GLY A 225 -13.29 10.32 -13.77
CA GLY A 225 -12.20 11.22 -13.41
C GLY A 225 -12.64 12.65 -13.14
N TYR A 226 -13.95 12.93 -13.10
CA TYR A 226 -14.47 14.27 -12.82
C TYR A 226 -14.68 14.52 -11.33
N CYS A 227 -14.46 15.77 -10.92
CA CYS A 227 -14.81 16.25 -9.60
C CYS A 227 -16.34 16.38 -9.48
N ILE A 228 -16.94 15.58 -8.60
CA ILE A 228 -18.38 15.60 -8.37
C ILE A 228 -18.79 16.57 -7.25
N LYS A 229 -17.87 16.89 -6.34
CA LYS A 229 -18.14 17.84 -5.25
C LYS A 229 -16.86 18.45 -4.69
N THR A 230 -16.96 19.72 -4.30
CA THR A 230 -15.96 20.45 -3.53
C THR A 230 -16.52 20.78 -2.15
N LEU A 231 -15.80 20.42 -1.09
CA LEU A 231 -16.10 20.74 0.30
C LEU A 231 -15.25 21.95 0.71
N THR A 232 -15.92 22.99 1.16
CA THR A 232 -15.30 24.25 1.60
C THR A 232 -15.61 24.49 3.08
N GLY A 233 -14.64 25.05 3.83
CA GLY A 233 -14.84 25.36 5.24
C GLY A 233 -13.55 25.55 6.00
N HIS A 234 -12.47 24.83 5.68
CA HIS A 234 -11.16 25.11 6.24
C HIS A 234 -10.68 26.52 5.85
N ARG A 235 -10.02 27.18 6.81
CA ARG A 235 -9.52 28.56 6.64
C ARG A 235 -8.13 28.63 6.06
N GLU A 236 -7.40 27.52 6.18
CA GLU A 236 -6.01 27.36 5.76
C GLU A 236 -5.81 26.03 5.03
N TRP A 237 -4.58 25.75 4.58
CA TRP A 237 -4.21 24.55 3.81
C TRP A 237 -4.73 23.27 4.47
N VAL A 238 -5.41 22.42 3.72
CA VAL A 238 -5.79 21.08 4.18
C VAL A 238 -4.60 20.15 3.99
N ARG A 239 -4.15 19.55 5.10
CA ARG A 239 -2.99 18.67 5.12
C ARG A 239 -3.34 17.25 4.72
N MET A 240 -4.40 16.72 5.29
CA MET A 240 -4.81 15.34 5.05
C MET A 240 -6.33 15.21 5.06
N ALA A 241 -6.86 14.32 4.24
CA ALA A 241 -8.25 13.86 4.31
C ALA A 241 -8.29 12.34 4.23
N ARG A 242 -9.10 11.72 5.08
CA ARG A 242 -9.26 10.26 5.14
C ARG A 242 -10.73 9.90 5.31
N VAL A 243 -11.17 8.93 4.54
CA VAL A 243 -12.53 8.40 4.62
C VAL A 243 -12.62 7.38 5.75
N SER A 244 -13.73 7.38 6.49
CA SER A 244 -13.98 6.40 7.55
C SER A 244 -14.08 4.97 6.99
N PRO A 245 -13.79 3.93 7.78
CA PRO A 245 -13.91 2.54 7.34
C PRO A 245 -15.31 2.16 6.83
N CYS A 246 -16.37 2.78 7.38
CA CYS A 246 -17.75 2.59 6.89
C CYS A 246 -18.09 3.36 5.61
N GLY A 247 -17.25 4.33 5.19
CA GLY A 247 -17.47 5.16 4.00
C GLY A 247 -18.44 6.34 4.20
N GLU A 248 -18.98 6.54 5.40
CA GLU A 248 -20.01 7.57 5.64
C GLU A 248 -19.43 8.95 5.98
N LEU A 249 -18.24 8.99 6.54
CA LEU A 249 -17.60 10.20 7.03
C LEU A 249 -16.25 10.44 6.36
N ILE A 250 -15.92 11.73 6.20
CA ILE A 250 -14.58 12.18 5.83
C ILE A 250 -14.04 12.96 7.03
N ALA A 251 -12.84 12.63 7.50
CA ALA A 251 -12.08 13.45 8.42
C ALA A 251 -11.02 14.22 7.64
N SER A 252 -10.79 15.49 7.99
CA SER A 252 -9.73 16.31 7.42
C SER A 252 -9.01 17.11 8.49
N CYS A 253 -7.72 17.36 8.30
CA CYS A 253 -6.91 18.20 9.19
C CYS A 253 -6.23 19.32 8.40
N SER A 254 -5.95 20.43 9.08
CA SER A 254 -5.52 21.65 8.41
C SER A 254 -4.49 22.46 9.21
N ASN A 255 -3.88 23.40 8.48
CA ASN A 255 -3.05 24.45 9.06
C ASN A 255 -3.85 25.39 9.96
N ASP A 256 -5.19 25.43 9.85
CA ASP A 256 -6.06 26.21 10.74
C ASP A 256 -6.21 25.59 12.15
N GLN A 257 -5.40 24.59 12.47
CA GLN A 257 -5.32 23.89 13.77
C GLN A 257 -6.56 23.06 14.09
N THR A 258 -7.47 22.87 13.12
CA THR A 258 -8.71 22.12 13.32
C THR A 258 -8.69 20.78 12.61
N VAL A 259 -9.46 19.84 13.16
CA VAL A 259 -9.91 18.65 12.46
C VAL A 259 -11.41 18.82 12.16
N ARG A 260 -11.80 18.61 10.92
CA ARG A 260 -13.21 18.68 10.52
C ARG A 260 -13.73 17.33 10.11
N ILE A 261 -14.97 17.06 10.47
CA ILE A 261 -15.69 15.85 10.10
C ILE A 261 -16.83 16.25 9.15
N TRP A 262 -16.87 15.60 8.01
CA TRP A 262 -17.83 15.84 6.95
C TRP A 262 -18.68 14.59 6.73
N HIS A 263 -19.94 14.78 6.45
CA HIS A 263 -20.83 13.68 6.08
C HIS A 263 -20.75 13.44 4.57
N MET A 264 -20.46 12.19 4.16
CA MET A 264 -20.26 11.88 2.73
C MET A 264 -21.50 12.11 1.88
N ALA A 265 -22.70 11.79 2.40
CA ALA A 265 -23.96 11.92 1.67
C ALA A 265 -24.43 13.38 1.59
N THR A 266 -24.53 14.09 2.72
CA THR A 266 -25.02 15.49 2.75
C THR A 266 -23.93 16.48 2.34
N LYS A 267 -22.65 16.08 2.51
CA LYS A 267 -21.47 16.90 2.19
C LYS A 267 -21.33 18.15 3.07
N ASP A 268 -21.99 18.14 4.22
CA ASP A 268 -21.92 19.20 5.22
C ASP A 268 -20.90 18.87 6.32
N THR A 269 -20.39 19.91 6.98
CA THR A 269 -19.54 19.74 8.17
C THR A 269 -20.40 19.26 9.33
N LYS A 270 -20.07 18.06 9.85
CA LYS A 270 -20.73 17.50 11.04
C LYS A 270 -20.15 18.08 12.33
N PHE A 271 -18.82 18.14 12.43
CA PHE A 271 -18.10 18.66 13.57
C PHE A 271 -16.82 19.41 13.14
N GLU A 272 -16.46 20.40 13.95
CA GLU A 272 -15.17 21.09 13.92
C GLU A 272 -14.50 20.90 15.28
N LEU A 273 -13.43 20.09 15.32
CA LEU A 273 -12.72 19.71 16.53
C LEU A 273 -11.54 20.67 16.71
N ARG A 274 -11.50 21.38 17.84
CA ARG A 274 -10.55 22.47 18.12
C ARG A 274 -9.91 22.27 19.50
N ASP A 275 -8.81 21.56 19.56
CA ASP A 275 -8.04 21.45 20.81
C ASP A 275 -6.53 21.52 20.56
N HIS A 276 -6.08 21.25 19.31
CA HIS A 276 -4.68 21.39 18.97
C HIS A 276 -4.22 22.85 18.98
N ASP A 277 -3.04 23.08 19.53
CA ASP A 277 -2.43 24.41 19.65
C ASP A 277 -1.61 24.80 18.41
N HIS A 278 -1.44 23.90 17.46
CA HIS A 278 -0.68 24.14 16.23
C HIS A 278 -1.27 23.32 15.07
N VAL A 279 -0.71 23.48 13.86
CA VAL A 279 -1.07 22.77 12.64
C VAL A 279 -1.27 21.28 12.90
N VAL A 280 -2.38 20.72 12.41
CA VAL A 280 -2.63 19.29 12.44
C VAL A 280 -2.12 18.68 11.13
N GLU A 281 -1.10 17.81 11.23
CA GLU A 281 -0.41 17.26 10.05
C GLU A 281 -1.03 15.97 9.53
N CYS A 282 -1.51 15.09 10.42
CA CYS A 282 -1.99 13.77 10.05
C CYS A 282 -3.18 13.32 10.88
N ILE A 283 -3.97 12.43 10.30
CA ILE A 283 -5.13 11.79 10.92
C ILE A 283 -5.19 10.31 10.55
N ALA A 284 -5.73 9.50 11.45
CA ALA A 284 -5.99 8.09 11.22
C ALA A 284 -7.30 7.67 11.89
N TRP A 285 -8.15 6.96 11.14
CA TRP A 285 -9.33 6.32 11.70
C TRP A 285 -8.96 5.09 12.52
N ALA A 286 -9.60 4.94 13.65
CA ALA A 286 -9.42 3.75 14.48
C ALA A 286 -10.17 2.55 13.87
N PRO A 287 -9.57 1.34 13.89
CA PRO A 287 -10.31 0.12 13.58
C PRO A 287 -11.30 -0.21 14.71
N ASP A 288 -12.33 -0.98 14.40
CA ASP A 288 -13.34 -1.40 15.40
C ASP A 288 -12.71 -2.13 16.59
N SER A 289 -11.61 -2.86 16.36
CA SER A 289 -10.83 -3.54 17.41
C SER A 289 -10.27 -2.58 18.47
N ALA A 290 -10.10 -1.28 18.16
CA ALA A 290 -9.60 -0.29 19.10
C ALA A 290 -10.65 0.22 20.11
N ARG A 291 -11.94 -0.02 19.87
CA ARG A 291 -13.04 0.49 20.69
C ARG A 291 -12.87 0.19 22.17
N ALA A 292 -12.56 -1.06 22.51
CA ALA A 292 -12.39 -1.47 23.91
C ALA A 292 -11.22 -0.77 24.59
N SER A 293 -10.08 -0.62 23.90
CA SER A 293 -8.88 0.03 24.43
C SER A 293 -9.09 1.54 24.61
N ILE A 294 -9.77 2.19 23.67
CA ILE A 294 -10.08 3.62 23.74
C ILE A 294 -11.06 3.94 24.86
N ASN A 295 -12.14 3.15 24.99
CA ASN A 295 -13.10 3.33 26.08
C ASN A 295 -12.47 3.12 27.46
N ALA A 296 -11.62 2.09 27.60
CA ALA A 296 -10.86 1.88 28.85
C ALA A 296 -9.92 3.07 29.17
N ALA A 297 -9.31 3.67 28.15
CA ALA A 297 -8.50 4.89 28.32
C ALA A 297 -9.33 6.12 28.69
N ALA A 298 -10.53 6.25 28.13
CA ALA A 298 -11.44 7.37 28.45
C ALA A 298 -12.00 7.29 29.86
N GLY A 299 -11.85 6.16 30.57
CA GLY A 299 -12.44 5.93 31.91
C GLY A 299 -13.94 5.68 31.86
N ALA A 300 -14.43 5.27 30.70
CA ALA A 300 -15.84 4.98 30.50
C ALA A 300 -16.17 3.57 31.03
N ASP A 301 -16.88 3.52 32.14
CA ASP A 301 -17.52 2.30 32.63
C ASP A 301 -18.66 1.89 31.68
N ASN A 302 -19.12 0.65 31.78
CA ASN A 302 -20.12 0.03 30.87
C ASN A 302 -21.42 0.86 30.64
N LYS A 303 -21.70 1.89 31.43
CA LYS A 303 -22.87 2.76 31.31
C LYS A 303 -22.63 4.09 30.58
N GLY A 304 -21.37 4.43 30.27
CA GLY A 304 -20.97 5.66 29.60
C GLY A 304 -20.00 5.41 28.45
N ALA A 305 -19.99 4.21 27.88
CA ALA A 305 -19.07 3.85 26.81
C ALA A 305 -19.37 4.67 25.54
N HIS A 306 -18.31 5.20 24.95
CA HIS A 306 -18.36 5.88 23.67
C HIS A 306 -18.59 4.90 22.52
N GLU A 307 -19.48 5.25 21.62
CA GLU A 307 -19.80 4.37 20.48
C GLU A 307 -18.85 4.56 19.29
N GLY A 308 -18.22 5.72 19.21
CA GLY A 308 -17.35 6.09 18.07
C GLY A 308 -18.15 6.58 16.87
N PRO A 309 -17.59 6.55 15.67
CA PRO A 309 -16.23 6.11 15.34
C PRO A 309 -15.14 7.00 15.98
N PHE A 310 -13.96 6.41 16.14
CA PHE A 310 -12.84 7.12 16.77
C PHE A 310 -11.78 7.54 15.75
N LEU A 311 -11.12 8.65 16.03
CA LEU A 311 -10.09 9.24 15.19
C LEU A 311 -8.86 9.61 16.04
N ALA A 312 -7.67 9.43 15.50
CA ALA A 312 -6.45 10.00 16.06
C ALA A 312 -5.95 11.12 15.15
N SER A 313 -5.43 12.20 15.74
CA SER A 313 -4.78 13.29 15.02
C SER A 313 -3.40 13.58 15.60
N GLY A 314 -2.43 13.90 14.72
CA GLY A 314 -1.08 14.29 15.09
C GLY A 314 -0.77 15.69 14.62
N SER A 315 -0.10 16.45 15.47
CA SER A 315 0.09 17.88 15.28
C SER A 315 1.55 18.31 15.44
N ARG A 316 1.84 19.52 14.97
CA ARG A 316 3.07 20.24 15.24
C ARG A 316 3.20 20.68 16.70
N ASP A 317 2.13 20.61 17.48
CA ASP A 317 2.17 20.79 18.94
C ASP A 317 2.83 19.60 19.66
N LYS A 318 3.35 18.62 18.93
CA LYS A 318 4.06 17.40 19.38
C LYS A 318 3.15 16.39 20.07
N THR A 319 1.84 16.57 20.01
CA THR A 319 0.85 15.70 20.63
C THR A 319 0.06 14.89 19.64
N ILE A 320 -0.48 13.77 20.13
CA ILE A 320 -1.49 12.99 19.45
C ILE A 320 -2.77 13.08 20.28
N ARG A 321 -3.89 13.41 19.63
CA ARG A 321 -5.19 13.44 20.28
C ARG A 321 -6.09 12.36 19.72
N VAL A 322 -6.88 11.75 20.60
CA VAL A 322 -7.87 10.74 20.24
C VAL A 322 -9.26 11.29 20.50
N TRP A 323 -10.11 11.17 19.50
CA TRP A 323 -11.43 11.80 19.44
C TRP A 323 -12.53 10.77 19.34
N ASP A 324 -13.63 11.02 20.02
CA ASP A 324 -14.93 10.43 19.69
C ASP A 324 -15.63 11.33 18.66
N VAL A 325 -15.72 10.84 17.44
CA VAL A 325 -16.34 11.59 16.33
C VAL A 325 -17.85 11.60 16.43
N GLY A 326 -18.45 10.60 17.11
CA GLY A 326 -19.89 10.56 17.37
C GLY A 326 -20.34 11.70 18.28
N ALA A 327 -19.56 11.95 19.33
CA ALA A 327 -19.81 13.01 20.32
C ALA A 327 -19.14 14.33 19.98
N GLY A 328 -18.12 14.34 19.10
CA GLY A 328 -17.37 15.55 18.74
C GLY A 328 -16.41 16.04 19.83
N VAL A 329 -15.89 15.12 20.69
CA VAL A 329 -15.06 15.46 21.85
C VAL A 329 -13.69 14.80 21.80
N CYS A 330 -12.69 15.45 22.39
CA CYS A 330 -11.38 14.85 22.64
C CYS A 330 -11.45 13.96 23.88
N LEU A 331 -11.07 12.70 23.74
CA LEU A 331 -11.08 11.72 24.83
C LEU A 331 -9.81 11.79 25.68
N PHE A 332 -8.66 11.86 25.02
CA PHE A 332 -7.37 11.97 25.70
C PHE A 332 -6.26 12.42 24.73
N THR A 333 -5.16 12.86 25.33
CA THR A 333 -3.96 13.31 24.62
C THR A 333 -2.79 12.42 24.98
N LEU A 334 -1.99 12.03 23.96
CA LEU A 334 -0.70 11.34 24.13
C LEU A 334 0.41 12.35 23.95
N GLN A 335 1.28 12.46 24.95
CA GLN A 335 2.41 13.38 24.97
C GLN A 335 3.72 12.61 25.10
N GLY A 336 4.77 13.09 24.42
CA GLY A 336 6.07 12.47 24.51
C GLY A 336 6.99 12.71 23.32
N HIS A 337 6.46 12.95 22.10
CA HIS A 337 7.32 13.37 20.98
C HIS A 337 7.97 14.73 21.26
N ASP A 338 9.23 14.87 20.83
CA ASP A 338 10.02 16.07 21.03
C ASP A 338 9.90 17.08 19.89
N ASN A 339 9.26 16.66 18.77
CA ASN A 339 9.04 17.48 17.59
C ASN A 339 7.69 17.10 16.91
N TRP A 340 7.41 17.67 15.74
CA TRP A 340 6.17 17.54 15.00
C TRP A 340 5.80 16.09 14.72
N VAL A 341 4.57 15.70 14.97
CA VAL A 341 4.04 14.38 14.61
C VAL A 341 3.60 14.41 13.15
N ARG A 342 4.27 13.63 12.29
CA ARG A 342 4.06 13.62 10.85
C ARG A 342 3.16 12.49 10.36
N GLY A 343 3.18 11.36 11.04
CA GLY A 343 2.42 10.19 10.65
C GLY A 343 1.88 9.42 11.84
N ILE A 344 0.66 8.91 11.68
CA ILE A 344 -0.01 8.08 12.68
C ILE A 344 -0.71 6.93 11.96
N VAL A 345 -0.66 5.76 12.56
CA VAL A 345 -1.44 4.59 12.16
C VAL A 345 -1.89 3.80 13.39
N PHE A 346 -3.11 3.29 13.36
CA PHE A 346 -3.55 2.34 14.37
C PHE A 346 -2.99 0.96 14.08
N HIS A 347 -2.60 0.28 15.12
CA HIS A 347 -2.28 -1.13 15.08
C HIS A 347 -3.53 -1.95 14.71
N PRO A 348 -3.45 -2.98 13.83
CA PRO A 348 -4.62 -3.77 13.41
C PRO A 348 -5.39 -4.40 14.57
N GLY A 349 -4.71 -4.79 15.64
CA GLY A 349 -5.33 -5.30 16.87
C GLY A 349 -5.97 -4.23 17.77
N GLY A 350 -5.91 -2.95 17.40
CA GLY A 350 -6.58 -1.85 18.09
C GLY A 350 -6.00 -1.45 19.45
N LYS A 351 -5.00 -2.16 19.97
CA LYS A 351 -4.41 -1.92 21.28
C LYS A 351 -3.39 -0.79 21.30
N TYR A 352 -2.73 -0.57 20.15
CA TYR A 352 -1.64 0.39 20.04
C TYR A 352 -1.88 1.40 18.94
N ILE A 353 -1.24 2.56 19.09
CA ILE A 353 -1.06 3.56 18.05
C ILE A 353 0.44 3.61 17.74
N VAL A 354 0.78 3.71 16.46
CA VAL A 354 2.17 3.90 16.01
C VAL A 354 2.26 5.28 15.37
N SER A 355 3.26 6.04 15.77
CA SER A 355 3.50 7.38 15.23
C SER A 355 4.95 7.60 14.84
N VAL A 356 5.17 8.51 13.92
CA VAL A 356 6.49 9.01 13.52
C VAL A 356 6.55 10.52 13.57
N SER A 357 7.73 11.04 13.84
CA SER A 357 7.94 12.45 14.11
C SER A 357 9.23 13.00 13.50
N ASP A 358 9.30 14.32 13.40
CA ASP A 358 10.51 15.07 13.08
C ASP A 358 11.60 14.92 14.18
N ASP A 359 11.29 14.30 15.33
CA ASP A 359 12.29 13.87 16.32
C ASP A 359 13.08 12.61 15.88
N LYS A 360 12.88 12.11 14.64
CA LYS A 360 13.53 10.94 14.00
C LYS A 360 13.09 9.61 14.60
N THR A 361 12.13 9.60 15.49
CA THR A 361 11.67 8.40 16.19
C THR A 361 10.37 7.85 15.63
N LEU A 362 10.23 6.53 15.74
CA LEU A 362 8.97 5.82 15.71
C LEU A 362 8.59 5.47 17.14
N ARG A 363 7.38 5.83 17.55
CA ARG A 363 6.85 5.50 18.88
C ARG A 363 5.62 4.61 18.80
N VAL A 364 5.57 3.64 19.70
CA VAL A 364 4.40 2.77 19.91
C VAL A 364 3.75 3.16 21.23
N TRP A 365 2.48 3.51 21.15
CA TRP A 365 1.70 3.98 22.29
C TRP A 365 0.71 2.91 22.72
N ASP A 366 0.72 2.59 24.00
CA ASP A 366 -0.36 1.80 24.61
C ASP A 366 -1.56 2.74 24.80
N THR A 367 -2.61 2.50 24.03
CA THR A 367 -3.82 3.33 24.03
C THR A 367 -4.47 3.33 25.40
N ARG A 368 -4.58 2.17 26.06
CA ARG A 368 -5.23 2.02 27.37
C ARG A 368 -4.50 2.79 28.48
N ASN A 369 -3.17 2.68 28.48
CA ASN A 369 -2.33 3.32 29.52
C ASN A 369 -1.89 4.74 29.16
N LYS A 370 -2.23 5.25 27.97
CA LYS A 370 -1.91 6.61 27.48
C LYS A 370 -0.42 6.95 27.52
N ARG A 371 0.45 5.99 27.30
CA ARG A 371 1.90 6.16 27.39
C ARG A 371 2.64 5.53 26.23
N ALA A 372 3.81 6.09 25.91
CA ALA A 372 4.74 5.46 24.98
C ALA A 372 5.27 4.17 25.62
N MET A 373 5.02 3.05 24.96
CA MET A 373 5.51 1.73 25.35
C MET A 373 6.89 1.47 24.77
N LYS A 374 7.14 1.99 23.57
CA LYS A 374 8.41 1.81 22.88
C LYS A 374 8.75 3.03 22.03
N THR A 375 10.04 3.37 22.04
CA THR A 375 10.62 4.39 21.16
C THR A 375 11.76 3.75 20.37
N LEU A 376 11.77 3.94 19.05
CA LEU A 376 12.81 3.48 18.15
C LEU A 376 13.41 4.68 17.43
N GLU A 377 14.74 4.78 17.42
CA GLU A 377 15.47 5.66 16.50
C GLU A 377 15.33 5.09 15.09
N ALA A 378 14.34 5.60 14.35
CA ALA A 378 13.98 5.00 13.07
C ALA A 378 14.90 5.46 11.95
N HIS A 379 15.20 6.74 11.86
CA HIS A 379 15.94 7.35 10.78
C HIS A 379 16.98 8.37 11.28
N VAL A 380 17.92 8.71 10.40
CA VAL A 380 18.93 9.75 10.70
C VAL A 380 18.40 11.17 10.49
N HIS A 381 17.24 11.31 9.82
CA HIS A 381 16.54 12.57 9.58
C HIS A 381 15.04 12.42 9.91
N PHE A 382 14.24 13.46 9.71
CA PHE A 382 12.82 13.50 10.03
C PHE A 382 12.04 12.32 9.43
N CYS A 383 11.22 11.66 10.23
CA CYS A 383 10.31 10.62 9.77
C CYS A 383 9.01 11.25 9.26
N THR A 384 8.69 11.03 7.99
CA THR A 384 7.56 11.68 7.31
C THR A 384 6.30 10.82 7.26
N SER A 385 6.47 9.51 7.19
CA SER A 385 5.36 8.60 6.96
C SER A 385 5.56 7.26 7.67
N VAL A 386 4.46 6.66 8.08
CA VAL A 386 4.39 5.32 8.65
C VAL A 386 3.16 4.60 8.13
N ASP A 387 3.30 3.31 7.88
CA ASP A 387 2.16 2.43 7.62
C ASP A 387 2.36 1.08 8.32
N PHE A 388 1.25 0.45 8.70
CA PHE A 388 1.22 -0.85 9.36
C PHE A 388 0.51 -1.85 8.47
N HIS A 389 1.15 -3.00 8.20
CA HIS A 389 0.53 -4.03 7.38
C HIS A 389 -0.66 -4.67 8.11
N LYS A 390 -1.81 -4.81 7.42
CA LYS A 390 -3.07 -5.27 8.04
C LYS A 390 -3.03 -6.71 8.54
N SER A 391 -2.33 -7.61 7.82
CA SER A 391 -2.34 -9.06 8.06
C SER A 391 -0.96 -9.65 8.39
N HIS A 392 0.13 -8.91 8.20
CA HIS A 392 1.50 -9.37 8.48
C HIS A 392 2.19 -8.47 9.50
N PRO A 393 3.15 -9.01 10.27
CA PRO A 393 3.81 -8.28 11.35
C PRO A 393 4.90 -7.33 10.84
N TYR A 394 4.53 -6.39 9.99
CA TYR A 394 5.46 -5.42 9.41
C TYR A 394 4.96 -3.98 9.56
N VAL A 395 5.92 -3.10 9.83
CA VAL A 395 5.75 -1.65 9.77
C VAL A 395 6.73 -1.09 8.74
N VAL A 396 6.32 -0.09 8.00
CA VAL A 396 7.17 0.62 7.06
C VAL A 396 7.22 2.10 7.45
N THR A 397 8.40 2.70 7.34
CA THR A 397 8.62 4.14 7.59
C THR A 397 9.35 4.78 6.43
N GLY A 398 8.98 6.00 6.11
CA GLY A 398 9.66 6.86 5.13
C GLY A 398 10.24 8.10 5.79
N SER A 399 11.31 8.65 5.23
CA SER A 399 12.04 9.76 5.84
C SER A 399 12.57 10.76 4.81
N VAL A 400 12.91 11.93 5.32
CA VAL A 400 13.67 12.97 4.62
C VAL A 400 15.08 12.51 4.26
N ASP A 401 15.62 11.49 4.93
CA ASP A 401 16.91 10.86 4.58
C ASP A 401 16.88 10.05 3.27
N GLN A 402 15.77 10.09 2.54
CA GLN A 402 15.55 9.45 1.25
C GLN A 402 15.47 7.91 1.33
N THR A 403 15.35 7.34 2.54
CA THR A 403 15.25 5.91 2.75
C THR A 403 13.85 5.48 3.18
N VAL A 404 13.48 4.25 2.79
CA VAL A 404 12.34 3.52 3.34
C VAL A 404 12.88 2.39 4.20
N LYS A 405 12.44 2.27 5.44
CA LYS A 405 12.83 1.18 6.32
C LYS A 405 11.65 0.29 6.67
N ILE A 406 11.91 -1.01 6.68
CA ILE A 406 10.94 -2.05 6.99
C ILE A 406 11.30 -2.65 8.34
N TRP A 407 10.33 -2.69 9.25
CA TRP A 407 10.46 -3.18 10.61
C TRP A 407 9.64 -4.45 10.80
N GLU A 408 10.27 -5.51 11.27
CA GLU A 408 9.57 -6.72 11.67
C GLU A 408 8.99 -6.53 13.09
N CYS A 409 7.73 -6.91 13.26
CA CYS A 409 7.05 -6.88 14.56
C CYS A 409 7.14 -8.26 15.23
N ARG A 410 7.58 -8.27 16.49
CA ARG A 410 7.72 -9.51 17.29
C ARG A 410 7.13 -9.33 18.68
#